data_669c6c9412d2ac3cc11a40844ed3cf27
#
_entry.id   669c6c9412d2ac3cc11a40844ed3cf27
#
_cell.length_a   1.000
_cell.length_b   1.000
_cell.length_c   1.000
_cell.angle_alpha   90.00
_cell.angle_beta   90.00
_cell.angle_gamma   90.00
#
_symmetry.space_group_name_H-M   'P 1'
#
loop_
_entity.id
_entity.type
_entity.pdbx_description
1 polymer ?
#
loop_
_entity_poly.entity_id
_entity_poly.type
_entity_poly.pdbx_seq_one_letter_code
_entity_poly.pdbx_strand_id
1 'polypeptide(L)'
;MDQSTGTDRRLERLARCAPAGRTNSPVHLISIYQMKLLIIFSLIMLVGLSAQSQNRPRTRDTGLKVGVLPTGPLNAITDVNGVLVGHTTVIRGDNVRTGVTAILPHGGNLFREKVPGAVFVGNGFGKLAGSTQVNELGEIETPILLTSTLSVPRVADYVLDYMLSLAGNEDVQSINPLVAETNDGYLNDIRGRHVTRDDVIAAIKGAKNGAVAEGSVGAGTGTVAFGFKGGIGTASRKLPQSLGGYTVGVLVQTNFGGVLTINGAPVGVELDRYYLRDDLKQSARNQARKDTDADGSIIIVIATDAPVDARNLRRMAARAMMGLARTGAAGSNGSGDYAIAFSTAEDVRVRPLNQNERNLPRNLKTLSNDAVSPLFMAVIESTEEAIYNSLFRATTITGKGHTVEALPLDRTLEILRKHGLISAQR
;
A
#
# COMPACT_ATOMS: atom_id res chain seq x y z
N MET A 1 9.53 33.27 -66.50
CA MET A 1 10.23 32.40 -67.51
C MET A 1 9.86 31.04 -67.04
N ASP A 2 8.92 30.57 -67.63
CA ASP A 2 8.55 29.82 -68.83
C ASP A 2 8.33 28.37 -68.45
N GLN A 3 7.07 27.89 -68.39
CA GLN A 3 6.29 27.20 -69.44
C GLN A 3 6.94 25.81 -69.73
N SER A 4 6.28 24.71 -69.99
CA SER A 4 4.91 24.46 -70.46
C SER A 4 4.68 22.93 -70.45
N THR A 5 3.46 22.47 -70.20
CA THR A 5 2.56 21.79 -71.16
C THR A 5 3.04 20.44 -71.71
N GLY A 6 2.25 19.45 -71.86
CA GLY A 6 0.89 19.18 -72.26
C GLY A 6 0.59 17.68 -72.27
N THR A 7 -0.65 17.31 -71.99
CA THR A 7 -1.67 16.77 -72.91
C THR A 7 -1.22 15.62 -73.79
N ASP A 8 -1.92 14.55 -74.02
CA ASP A 8 -3.33 14.32 -74.25
C ASP A 8 -3.62 12.83 -74.61
N ARG A 9 -4.82 12.35 -74.30
CA ARG A 9 -5.71 11.53 -75.14
C ARG A 9 -5.45 10.03 -75.45
N ARG A 10 -6.39 9.28 -75.08
CA ARG A 10 -7.58 8.62 -75.76
C ARG A 10 -7.29 7.20 -76.15
N LEU A 11 -8.14 6.25 -76.08
CA LEU A 11 -9.54 5.89 -76.22
C LEU A 11 -9.71 4.36 -76.12
N GLU A 12 -10.78 3.96 -75.49
CA GLU A 12 -11.71 2.86 -75.82
C GLU A 12 -11.23 1.49 -76.30
N ARG A 13 -11.69 0.43 -75.64
CA ARG A 13 -12.69 -0.49 -76.18
C ARG A 13 -13.32 -1.40 -75.15
N LEU A 14 -14.65 -1.46 -75.24
CA LEU A 14 -15.57 -2.33 -74.64
C LEU A 14 -15.35 -3.82 -75.01
N ALA A 15 -15.49 -4.75 -74.05
CA ALA A 15 -16.03 -6.08 -74.36
C ALA A 15 -16.79 -6.60 -73.14
N ARG A 16 -18.04 -6.95 -73.37
CA ARG A 16 -19.02 -7.57 -72.46
C ARG A 16 -18.58 -9.00 -72.15
N CYS A 17 -18.84 -9.47 -70.92
CA CYS A 17 -19.33 -10.83 -70.69
C CYS A 17 -20.02 -10.96 -69.33
N ALA A 18 -20.99 -11.81 -69.27
CA ALA A 18 -22.13 -12.01 -68.38
C ALA A 18 -21.81 -12.55 -66.97
N PRO A 19 -22.79 -12.66 -66.05
CA PRO A 19 -22.58 -12.79 -64.61
C PRO A 19 -22.35 -14.23 -64.17
N ALA A 20 -21.35 -14.46 -63.33
CA ALA A 20 -21.14 -15.74 -62.64
C ALA A 20 -21.65 -15.65 -61.19
N GLY A 21 -22.39 -16.68 -60.80
CA GLY A 21 -23.18 -16.78 -59.59
C GLY A 21 -22.39 -16.62 -58.29
N ARG A 22 -23.04 -16.01 -57.30
CA ARG A 22 -22.64 -15.99 -55.90
C ARG A 22 -22.82 -17.38 -55.30
N THR A 23 -21.75 -18.10 -55.06
CA THR A 23 -21.71 -19.19 -54.10
C THR A 23 -21.42 -18.62 -52.73
N ASN A 24 -22.41 -18.60 -51.84
CA ASN A 24 -22.23 -18.29 -50.44
C ASN A 24 -21.40 -19.42 -49.80
N SER A 25 -20.16 -19.14 -49.49
CA SER A 25 -19.27 -20.04 -48.77
C SER A 25 -19.54 -19.99 -47.29
N PRO A 26 -19.70 -21.11 -46.56
CA PRO A 26 -20.00 -21.14 -45.12
C PRO A 26 -18.77 -20.82 -44.23
N VAL A 27 -17.65 -20.43 -44.80
CA VAL A 27 -16.37 -20.21 -44.09
C VAL A 27 -16.38 -18.95 -43.19
N HIS A 28 -17.21 -17.94 -43.49
CA HIS A 28 -17.21 -16.70 -42.68
C HIS A 28 -17.98 -16.79 -41.34
N LEU A 29 -18.94 -17.70 -41.19
CA LEU A 29 -19.69 -17.82 -39.94
C LEU A 29 -18.90 -18.56 -38.85
N ILE A 30 -18.02 -19.49 -39.20
CA ILE A 30 -17.18 -20.23 -38.27
C ILE A 30 -16.08 -19.29 -37.67
N SER A 31 -15.54 -18.35 -38.44
CA SER A 31 -14.54 -17.41 -38.01
C SER A 31 -15.03 -16.42 -36.91
N ILE A 32 -16.28 -15.95 -37.04
CA ILE A 32 -16.87 -15.00 -36.07
C ILE A 32 -17.15 -15.69 -34.71
N TYR A 33 -17.59 -16.94 -34.74
CA TYR A 33 -17.84 -17.73 -33.53
C TYR A 33 -16.54 -18.09 -32.80
N GLN A 34 -15.50 -18.48 -33.53
CA GLN A 34 -14.19 -18.77 -32.96
C GLN A 34 -13.53 -17.51 -32.37
N MET A 35 -13.68 -16.36 -33.02
CA MET A 35 -13.16 -15.09 -32.51
C MET A 35 -13.92 -14.64 -31.24
N LYS A 36 -15.22 -14.81 -31.16
CA LYS A 36 -16.02 -14.56 -29.96
C LYS A 36 -15.66 -15.51 -28.82
N LEU A 37 -15.42 -16.78 -29.07
CA LEU A 37 -14.97 -17.75 -28.08
C LEU A 37 -13.56 -17.40 -27.54
N LEU A 38 -12.63 -16.98 -28.39
CA LEU A 38 -11.29 -16.54 -28.00
C LEU A 38 -11.33 -15.28 -27.14
N ILE A 39 -12.20 -14.33 -27.45
CA ILE A 39 -12.39 -13.11 -26.65
C ILE A 39 -12.99 -13.44 -25.28
N ILE A 40 -13.99 -14.33 -25.23
CA ILE A 40 -14.60 -14.77 -23.96
C ILE A 40 -13.60 -15.56 -23.13
N PHE A 41 -12.80 -16.45 -23.73
CA PHE A 41 -11.75 -17.20 -23.03
C PHE A 41 -10.62 -16.29 -22.51
N SER A 42 -10.25 -15.25 -23.29
CA SER A 42 -9.29 -14.24 -22.87
C SER A 42 -9.82 -13.37 -21.73
N LEU A 43 -11.11 -13.00 -21.74
CA LEU A 43 -11.75 -12.26 -20.65
C LEU A 43 -11.83 -13.10 -19.36
N ILE A 44 -12.13 -14.39 -19.47
CA ILE A 44 -12.18 -15.32 -18.33
C ILE A 44 -10.78 -15.54 -17.73
N MET A 45 -9.74 -15.61 -18.57
CA MET A 45 -8.35 -15.69 -18.10
C MET A 45 -7.88 -14.39 -17.40
N LEU A 46 -8.29 -13.20 -17.87
CA LEU A 46 -7.96 -11.93 -17.21
C LEU A 46 -8.64 -11.79 -15.83
N VAL A 47 -9.87 -12.30 -15.69
CA VAL A 47 -10.60 -12.30 -14.41
C VAL A 47 -9.97 -13.31 -13.43
N GLY A 48 -9.43 -14.43 -13.93
CA GLY A 48 -8.76 -15.45 -13.11
C GLY A 48 -7.46 -14.98 -12.46
N LEU A 49 -6.68 -14.10 -13.11
CA LEU A 49 -5.41 -13.58 -12.57
C LEU A 49 -5.60 -12.56 -11.42
N SER A 50 -6.73 -11.83 -11.42
CA SER A 50 -7.06 -10.91 -10.31
C SER A 50 -7.63 -11.64 -9.08
N ALA A 51 -8.18 -12.84 -9.25
CA ALA A 51 -8.81 -13.62 -8.18
C ALA A 51 -7.78 -14.40 -7.31
N GLN A 52 -6.58 -14.68 -7.81
CA GLN A 52 -5.57 -15.43 -7.05
C GLN A 52 -5.04 -14.68 -5.82
N SER A 53 -5.02 -13.34 -5.83
CA SER A 53 -4.63 -12.55 -4.65
C SER A 53 -5.68 -12.60 -3.53
N GLN A 54 -6.97 -12.79 -3.87
CA GLN A 54 -8.05 -12.83 -2.87
C GLN A 54 -8.21 -14.21 -2.20
N ASN A 55 -7.64 -15.28 -2.76
CA ASN A 55 -7.79 -16.63 -2.23
C ASN A 55 -6.79 -17.00 -1.12
N ARG A 56 -5.77 -16.18 -0.83
CA ARG A 56 -4.86 -16.42 0.29
C ARG A 56 -5.51 -15.92 1.59
N PRO A 57 -5.48 -16.74 2.68
CA PRO A 57 -6.13 -16.36 3.93
C PRO A 57 -5.39 -15.17 4.58
N ARG A 58 -6.09 -14.40 5.38
CA ARG A 58 -5.49 -13.52 6.38
C ARG A 58 -5.02 -14.35 7.58
N THR A 59 -4.19 -13.76 8.40
CA THR A 59 -3.62 -14.43 9.58
C THR A 59 -4.71 -15.05 10.47
N ARG A 60 -5.79 -14.32 10.77
CA ARG A 60 -6.88 -14.80 11.63
C ARG A 60 -7.74 -15.88 10.99
N ASP A 61 -7.83 -15.92 9.66
CA ASP A 61 -8.58 -16.96 8.95
C ASP A 61 -7.95 -18.35 9.15
N THR A 62 -6.67 -18.41 9.55
CA THR A 62 -5.96 -19.64 9.89
C THR A 62 -6.13 -20.09 11.35
N GLY A 63 -6.88 -19.33 12.15
CA GLY A 63 -7.04 -19.56 13.58
C GLY A 63 -5.99 -18.88 14.46
N LEU A 64 -4.97 -18.24 13.88
CA LEU A 64 -3.96 -17.52 14.64
C LEU A 64 -4.57 -16.21 15.20
N LYS A 65 -4.45 -16.02 16.52
CA LYS A 65 -4.87 -14.80 17.22
C LYS A 65 -3.64 -13.99 17.60
N VAL A 66 -3.55 -12.76 17.11
CA VAL A 66 -2.50 -11.81 17.47
C VAL A 66 -3.04 -10.87 18.55
N GLY A 67 -2.35 -10.84 19.69
CA GLY A 67 -2.71 -10.00 20.83
C GLY A 67 -3.97 -10.45 21.58
N VAL A 68 -4.47 -9.58 22.47
CA VAL A 68 -5.60 -9.84 23.37
C VAL A 68 -6.80 -8.94 23.10
N LEU A 69 -6.62 -7.81 22.41
CA LEU A 69 -7.71 -6.88 22.13
C LEU A 69 -8.59 -7.39 20.98
N PRO A 70 -9.91 -7.17 21.06
CA PRO A 70 -10.82 -7.52 19.95
C PRO A 70 -10.53 -6.65 18.72
N THR A 71 -10.74 -7.21 17.54
CA THR A 71 -10.65 -6.48 16.27
C THR A 71 -11.89 -5.65 16.02
N GLY A 72 -11.79 -4.63 15.15
CA GLY A 72 -12.96 -4.06 14.51
C GLY A 72 -13.59 -5.06 13.50
N PRO A 73 -14.77 -4.72 12.94
CA PRO A 73 -15.53 -5.64 12.07
C PRO A 73 -14.77 -6.11 10.81
N LEU A 74 -13.96 -5.25 10.21
CA LEU A 74 -13.17 -5.56 9.03
C LEU A 74 -11.73 -5.97 9.38
N ASN A 75 -11.32 -5.77 10.62
CA ASN A 75 -9.93 -5.87 11.05
C ASN A 75 -8.99 -5.10 10.10
N ALA A 76 -9.33 -3.86 9.80
CA ALA A 76 -8.66 -3.00 8.84
C ALA A 76 -8.59 -1.55 9.32
N ILE A 77 -7.69 -0.74 8.75
CA ILE A 77 -7.57 0.69 9.10
C ILE A 77 -8.90 1.44 8.86
N THR A 78 -9.71 0.97 7.94
CA THR A 78 -11.03 1.51 7.60
C THR A 78 -12.12 1.22 8.65
N ASP A 79 -11.83 0.45 9.71
CA ASP A 79 -12.69 0.37 10.88
C ASP A 79 -12.71 1.67 11.69
N VAL A 80 -11.69 2.52 11.50
CA VAL A 80 -11.68 3.89 12.03
C VAL A 80 -12.59 4.76 11.17
N ASN A 81 -13.61 5.32 11.79
CA ASN A 81 -14.62 6.10 11.10
C ASN A 81 -14.02 7.27 10.30
N GLY A 82 -14.43 7.42 9.05
CA GLY A 82 -13.98 8.46 8.12
C GLY A 82 -12.80 8.03 7.24
N VAL A 83 -12.01 7.03 7.63
CA VAL A 83 -10.82 6.60 6.87
C VAL A 83 -11.21 5.91 5.57
N LEU A 84 -10.58 6.34 4.47
CA LEU A 84 -10.73 5.75 3.14
C LEU A 84 -9.38 5.28 2.64
N VAL A 85 -9.37 4.15 1.90
CA VAL A 85 -8.16 3.59 1.28
C VAL A 85 -8.40 3.28 -0.19
N GLY A 86 -7.45 3.69 -1.04
CA GLY A 86 -7.45 3.39 -2.46
C GLY A 86 -6.10 2.94 -2.97
N HIS A 87 -6.09 2.13 -4.01
CA HIS A 87 -4.88 1.58 -4.62
C HIS A 87 -4.90 1.72 -6.13
N THR A 88 -3.73 2.01 -6.70
CA THR A 88 -3.47 1.80 -8.13
C THR A 88 -2.26 0.90 -8.27
N THR A 89 -2.48 -0.30 -8.80
CA THR A 89 -1.43 -1.29 -9.09
C THR A 89 -0.91 -1.08 -10.50
N VAL A 90 0.40 -0.92 -10.66
CA VAL A 90 1.06 -0.67 -11.95
C VAL A 90 1.94 -1.86 -12.31
N ILE A 91 1.43 -2.71 -13.21
CA ILE A 91 2.14 -3.86 -13.77
C ILE A 91 2.19 -3.67 -15.28
N ARG A 92 3.42 -3.53 -15.85
CA ARG A 92 3.63 -3.33 -17.29
C ARG A 92 4.84 -4.14 -17.75
N GLY A 93 4.68 -4.90 -18.85
CA GLY A 93 5.73 -5.77 -19.37
C GLY A 93 6.38 -6.64 -18.29
N ASP A 94 7.67 -6.92 -18.44
CA ASP A 94 8.40 -7.83 -17.58
C ASP A 94 9.12 -7.15 -16.41
N ASN A 95 9.21 -5.81 -16.41
CA ASN A 95 10.08 -5.08 -15.49
C ASN A 95 9.40 -3.97 -14.65
N VAL A 96 8.08 -3.75 -14.78
CA VAL A 96 7.37 -2.74 -13.97
C VAL A 96 6.45 -3.44 -12.98
N ARG A 97 6.77 -3.32 -11.70
CA ARG A 97 6.03 -3.88 -10.55
C ARG A 97 6.00 -2.85 -9.43
N THR A 98 5.07 -1.90 -9.51
CA THR A 98 4.98 -0.76 -8.59
C THR A 98 3.53 -0.34 -8.40
N GLY A 99 3.28 0.79 -7.75
CA GLY A 99 1.96 1.36 -7.60
C GLY A 99 1.88 2.46 -6.56
N VAL A 100 0.65 2.85 -6.26
CA VAL A 100 0.30 3.88 -5.28
C VAL A 100 -0.79 3.36 -4.34
N THR A 101 -0.65 3.68 -3.06
CA THR A 101 -1.70 3.49 -2.06
C THR A 101 -2.02 4.86 -1.44
N ALA A 102 -3.29 5.25 -1.46
CA ALA A 102 -3.77 6.48 -0.86
C ALA A 102 -4.57 6.16 0.41
N ILE A 103 -4.27 6.87 1.50
CA ILE A 103 -5.02 6.83 2.74
C ILE A 103 -5.55 8.24 3.01
N LEU A 104 -6.86 8.39 3.09
CA LEU A 104 -7.53 9.65 3.37
C LEU A 104 -8.09 9.60 4.79
N PRO A 105 -7.69 10.52 5.68
CA PRO A 105 -8.27 10.63 7.01
C PRO A 105 -9.80 10.86 7.01
N HIS A 106 -10.32 11.53 5.98
CA HIS A 106 -11.76 11.67 5.70
C HIS A 106 -11.99 12.02 4.23
N GLY A 107 -13.24 11.94 3.78
CA GLY A 107 -13.63 12.20 2.39
C GLY A 107 -13.82 13.66 2.00
N GLY A 108 -13.63 14.61 2.92
CA GLY A 108 -13.76 16.06 2.66
C GLY A 108 -12.46 16.70 2.16
N ASN A 109 -12.46 18.03 2.07
CA ASN A 109 -11.27 18.81 1.73
C ASN A 109 -10.31 18.86 2.93
N LEU A 110 -9.25 18.04 2.89
CA LEU A 110 -8.28 17.90 3.98
C LEU A 110 -7.49 19.17 4.27
N PHE A 111 -7.35 20.08 3.31
CA PHE A 111 -6.69 21.35 3.54
C PHE A 111 -7.57 22.31 4.38
N ARG A 112 -8.88 22.25 4.17
CA ARG A 112 -9.86 23.08 4.90
C ARG A 112 -10.29 22.47 6.23
N GLU A 113 -10.15 21.17 6.37
CA GLU A 113 -10.45 20.45 7.59
C GLU A 113 -9.34 19.45 7.89
N LYS A 114 -8.24 19.96 8.45
CA LYS A 114 -7.06 19.17 8.77
C LYS A 114 -7.32 18.25 9.95
N VAL A 115 -6.58 17.15 9.99
CA VAL A 115 -6.58 16.26 11.16
C VAL A 115 -5.28 16.43 11.96
N PRO A 116 -5.31 16.27 13.29
CA PRO A 116 -4.08 16.22 14.04
C PRO A 116 -3.27 15.00 13.60
N GLY A 117 -1.96 15.18 13.45
CA GLY A 117 -1.06 14.17 12.96
C GLY A 117 0.32 14.23 13.59
N ALA A 118 1.05 13.15 13.49
CA ALA A 118 2.43 13.07 13.94
C ALA A 118 3.21 12.03 13.14
N VAL A 119 4.53 12.25 13.06
CA VAL A 119 5.48 11.30 12.47
C VAL A 119 6.47 10.87 13.55
N PHE A 120 6.78 9.57 13.56
CA PHE A 120 7.89 9.00 14.31
C PHE A 120 8.85 8.30 13.34
N VAL A 121 10.14 8.58 13.46
CA VAL A 121 11.21 7.98 12.66
C VAL A 121 11.89 6.91 13.50
N GLY A 122 11.74 5.64 13.14
CA GLY A 122 12.43 4.51 13.74
C GLY A 122 13.86 4.40 13.22
N ASN A 123 14.02 4.42 11.90
CA ASN A 123 15.29 4.59 11.19
C ASN A 123 15.06 5.47 9.95
N GLY A 124 15.98 6.40 9.68
CA GLY A 124 15.74 7.52 8.76
C GLY A 124 16.28 7.36 7.34
N PHE A 125 16.68 6.17 6.90
CA PHE A 125 17.21 5.98 5.55
C PHE A 125 16.07 5.84 4.52
N GLY A 126 15.33 6.92 4.28
CA GLY A 126 14.18 6.93 3.36
C GLY A 126 13.71 8.35 3.04
N LYS A 127 12.60 8.45 2.33
CA LYS A 127 11.97 9.71 1.95
C LYS A 127 10.56 9.76 2.51
N LEU A 128 10.30 10.78 3.31
CA LEU A 128 8.97 11.13 3.79
C LEU A 128 8.73 12.62 3.55
N ALA A 129 8.23 12.94 2.36
CA ALA A 129 7.88 14.32 2.01
C ALA A 129 6.76 14.83 2.92
N GLY A 130 6.79 16.09 3.31
CA GLY A 130 5.79 16.72 4.18
C GLY A 130 5.98 16.47 5.68
N SER A 131 6.91 15.60 6.09
CA SER A 131 7.12 15.24 7.50
C SER A 131 7.54 16.41 8.39
N THR A 132 8.27 17.39 7.86
CA THR A 132 8.69 18.58 8.60
C THR A 132 7.51 19.42 9.05
N GLN A 133 6.54 19.66 8.17
CA GLN A 133 5.33 20.40 8.49
C GLN A 133 4.45 19.64 9.50
N VAL A 134 4.28 18.32 9.32
CA VAL A 134 3.52 17.51 10.27
C VAL A 134 4.16 17.53 11.66
N ASN A 135 5.50 17.45 11.74
CA ASN A 135 6.19 17.49 13.03
C ASN A 135 6.16 18.87 13.68
N GLU A 136 6.19 19.95 12.90
CA GLU A 136 6.18 21.32 13.41
C GLU A 136 4.78 21.74 13.86
N LEU A 137 3.75 21.50 13.00
CA LEU A 137 2.40 21.98 13.25
C LEU A 137 1.50 20.94 13.93
N GLY A 138 1.86 19.67 13.87
CA GLY A 138 1.01 18.59 14.40
C GLY A 138 -0.25 18.33 13.57
N GLU A 139 -0.25 18.67 12.27
CA GLU A 139 -1.41 18.64 11.40
C GLU A 139 -1.09 17.92 10.08
N ILE A 140 -2.08 17.18 9.53
CA ILE A 140 -2.04 16.59 8.19
C ILE A 140 -3.10 17.30 7.33
N GLU A 141 -2.70 17.83 6.18
CA GLU A 141 -3.50 18.67 5.30
C GLU A 141 -3.72 18.09 3.90
N THR A 142 -3.20 16.89 3.63
CA THR A 142 -3.34 16.19 2.35
C THR A 142 -3.67 14.71 2.58
N PRO A 143 -4.14 13.97 1.56
CA PRO A 143 -4.07 12.52 1.58
C PRO A 143 -2.63 12.04 1.89
N ILE A 144 -2.50 10.89 2.56
CA ILE A 144 -1.22 10.22 2.79
C ILE A 144 -1.00 9.25 1.64
N LEU A 145 0.07 9.43 0.87
CA LEU A 145 0.40 8.58 -0.26
C LEU A 145 1.60 7.70 0.03
N LEU A 146 1.49 6.41 -0.33
CA LEU A 146 2.58 5.45 -0.30
C LEU A 146 2.95 5.08 -1.74
N THR A 147 4.25 4.97 -2.03
CA THR A 147 4.73 4.67 -3.39
C THR A 147 6.13 4.05 -3.36
N SER A 148 6.85 4.05 -4.49
CA SER A 148 8.25 3.63 -4.57
C SER A 148 9.21 4.82 -4.35
N THR A 149 10.43 4.51 -3.89
CA THR A 149 11.47 5.47 -3.48
C THR A 149 11.69 6.62 -4.46
N LEU A 150 11.95 6.32 -5.74
CA LEU A 150 12.26 7.36 -6.72
C LEU A 150 11.01 8.07 -7.27
N SER A 151 9.81 7.59 -6.93
CA SER A 151 8.55 8.21 -7.34
C SER A 151 8.05 9.29 -6.37
N VAL A 152 8.58 9.36 -5.14
CA VAL A 152 8.13 10.34 -4.12
C VAL A 152 8.02 11.77 -4.63
N PRO A 153 9.03 12.36 -5.32
CA PRO A 153 8.91 13.76 -5.77
C PRO A 153 7.78 13.97 -6.79
N ARG A 154 7.57 13.00 -7.71
CA ARG A 154 6.47 13.07 -8.71
C ARG A 154 5.11 12.91 -8.05
N VAL A 155 4.98 11.93 -7.14
CA VAL A 155 3.72 11.71 -6.43
C VAL A 155 3.36 12.92 -5.59
N ALA A 156 4.35 13.57 -4.94
CA ALA A 156 4.12 14.82 -4.20
C ALA A 156 3.59 15.94 -5.12
N ASP A 157 4.17 16.11 -6.30
CA ASP A 157 3.70 17.07 -7.31
C ASP A 157 2.26 16.76 -7.78
N TYR A 158 1.94 15.51 -8.04
CA TYR A 158 0.58 15.09 -8.42
C TYR A 158 -0.45 15.23 -7.29
N VAL A 159 -0.01 15.15 -6.01
CA VAL A 159 -0.87 15.48 -4.86
C VAL A 159 -1.17 16.99 -4.84
N LEU A 160 -0.18 17.84 -5.17
CA LEU A 160 -0.44 19.30 -5.33
C LEU A 160 -1.49 19.56 -6.40
N ASP A 161 -1.34 18.95 -7.60
CA ASP A 161 -2.35 19.05 -8.66
C ASP A 161 -3.76 18.70 -8.17
N TYR A 162 -3.88 17.58 -7.43
CA TYR A 162 -5.15 17.15 -6.87
C TYR A 162 -5.71 18.18 -5.88
N MET A 163 -4.91 18.60 -4.90
CA MET A 163 -5.35 19.49 -3.83
C MET A 163 -5.72 20.88 -4.35
N LEU A 164 -4.95 21.41 -5.30
CA LEU A 164 -5.23 22.70 -5.93
C LEU A 164 -6.48 22.67 -6.83
N SER A 165 -6.86 21.49 -7.35
CA SER A 165 -8.07 21.33 -8.15
C SER A 165 -9.36 21.23 -7.32
N LEU A 166 -9.26 21.11 -5.99
CA LEU A 166 -10.44 20.99 -5.13
C LEU A 166 -11.16 22.33 -4.98
N ALA A 167 -12.48 22.29 -5.10
CA ALA A 167 -13.32 23.44 -4.80
C ALA A 167 -13.06 23.96 -3.38
N GLY A 168 -12.95 25.27 -3.24
CA GLY A 168 -12.62 25.94 -1.99
C GLY A 168 -11.11 26.07 -1.72
N ASN A 169 -10.24 25.66 -2.65
CA ASN A 169 -8.78 25.84 -2.56
C ASN A 169 -8.23 26.87 -3.55
N GLU A 170 -9.07 27.71 -4.15
CA GLU A 170 -8.70 28.68 -5.19
C GLU A 170 -7.70 29.73 -4.69
N ASP A 171 -7.69 30.02 -3.40
CA ASP A 171 -6.82 30.98 -2.73
C ASP A 171 -5.56 30.36 -2.10
N VAL A 172 -5.38 29.04 -2.21
CA VAL A 172 -4.28 28.30 -1.58
C VAL A 172 -2.97 28.50 -2.35
N GLN A 173 -1.92 28.94 -1.65
CA GLN A 173 -0.61 29.24 -2.22
C GLN A 173 0.50 28.33 -1.70
N SER A 174 0.23 27.46 -0.72
CA SER A 174 1.19 26.53 -0.14
C SER A 174 0.49 25.29 0.40
N ILE A 175 1.00 24.11 0.04
CA ILE A 175 0.51 22.80 0.50
C ILE A 175 1.70 21.91 0.74
N ASN A 176 1.66 21.09 1.80
CA ASN A 176 2.71 20.13 2.13
C ASN A 176 2.24 18.69 1.87
N PRO A 177 2.51 18.11 0.69
CA PRO A 177 2.10 16.74 0.38
C PRO A 177 2.78 15.74 1.29
N LEU A 178 2.01 14.83 1.91
CA LEU A 178 2.55 13.77 2.76
C LEU A 178 2.71 12.48 1.95
N VAL A 179 3.95 12.17 1.53
CA VAL A 179 4.26 11.04 0.65
C VAL A 179 5.41 10.22 1.22
N ALA A 180 5.16 8.94 1.46
CA ALA A 180 6.11 7.96 1.99
C ALA A 180 6.44 6.87 0.98
N GLU A 181 7.48 6.06 1.26
CA GLU A 181 7.97 5.10 0.27
C GLU A 181 8.63 3.86 0.86
N THR A 182 8.69 2.82 0.03
CA THR A 182 9.66 1.74 0.16
C THR A 182 10.31 1.43 -1.18
N ASN A 183 11.50 0.82 -1.16
CA ASN A 183 12.29 0.53 -2.36
C ASN A 183 11.84 -0.78 -3.04
N ASP A 184 11.09 -0.68 -4.12
CA ASP A 184 10.64 -1.82 -4.94
C ASP A 184 11.60 -2.23 -6.05
N GLY A 185 12.80 -1.66 -6.10
CA GLY A 185 13.76 -1.77 -7.22
C GLY A 185 14.29 -3.17 -7.51
N TYR A 186 14.03 -4.16 -6.65
CA TYR A 186 14.39 -5.55 -6.91
C TYR A 186 13.50 -6.17 -8.00
N LEU A 187 12.18 -5.93 -7.93
CA LEU A 187 11.19 -6.42 -8.90
C LEU A 187 10.78 -5.37 -9.94
N ASN A 188 11.09 -4.09 -9.70
CA ASN A 188 10.63 -2.95 -10.47
C ASN A 188 11.80 -2.20 -11.12
N ASP A 189 11.62 -1.75 -12.36
CA ASP A 189 12.48 -0.71 -12.95
C ASP A 189 12.21 0.63 -12.26
N ILE A 190 12.80 0.78 -11.07
CA ILE A 190 12.59 1.96 -10.22
C ILE A 190 13.10 3.26 -10.87
N ARG A 191 14.12 3.18 -11.74
CA ARG A 191 14.71 4.34 -12.43
C ARG A 191 13.78 4.92 -13.49
N GLY A 192 12.90 4.10 -14.07
CA GLY A 192 11.89 4.53 -15.03
C GLY A 192 10.82 5.42 -14.40
N ARG A 193 10.63 5.35 -13.05
CA ARG A 193 9.67 6.19 -12.31
C ARG A 193 8.28 6.12 -12.92
N HIS A 194 7.75 4.91 -13.06
CA HIS A 194 6.59 4.55 -13.88
C HIS A 194 5.23 4.99 -13.32
N VAL A 195 5.18 5.48 -12.08
CA VAL A 195 3.95 6.05 -11.50
C VAL A 195 3.62 7.37 -12.21
N THR A 196 2.41 7.47 -12.72
CA THR A 196 1.90 8.63 -13.45
C THR A 196 0.93 9.45 -12.60
N ARG A 197 0.57 10.66 -13.09
CA ARG A 197 -0.46 11.50 -12.48
C ARG A 197 -1.81 10.77 -12.39
N ASP A 198 -2.20 10.08 -13.45
CA ASP A 198 -3.47 9.35 -13.49
C ASP A 198 -3.51 8.21 -12.48
N ASP A 199 -2.38 7.52 -12.25
CA ASP A 199 -2.27 6.47 -11.22
C ASP A 199 -2.51 7.05 -9.81
N VAL A 200 -1.98 8.23 -9.51
CA VAL A 200 -2.15 8.92 -8.22
C VAL A 200 -3.59 9.39 -8.05
N ILE A 201 -4.14 10.07 -9.06
CA ILE A 201 -5.52 10.56 -9.03
C ILE A 201 -6.52 9.40 -8.93
N ALA A 202 -6.27 8.29 -9.62
CA ALA A 202 -7.10 7.08 -9.53
C ALA A 202 -7.07 6.47 -8.13
N ALA A 203 -5.90 6.39 -7.48
CA ALA A 203 -5.79 5.92 -6.12
C ALA A 203 -6.55 6.80 -5.12
N ILE A 204 -6.45 8.14 -5.25
CA ILE A 204 -7.14 9.08 -4.36
C ILE A 204 -8.67 9.02 -4.59
N LYS A 205 -9.12 9.12 -5.85
CA LYS A 205 -10.55 9.11 -6.18
C LYS A 205 -11.21 7.76 -5.97
N GLY A 206 -10.45 6.67 -6.08
CA GLY A 206 -10.91 5.31 -5.81
C GLY A 206 -10.90 4.93 -4.33
N ALA A 207 -10.44 5.83 -3.44
CA ALA A 207 -10.40 5.57 -2.02
C ALA A 207 -11.82 5.44 -1.45
N LYS A 208 -12.03 4.39 -0.67
CA LYS A 208 -13.32 4.05 -0.08
C LYS A 208 -13.16 3.45 1.31
N ASN A 209 -14.23 3.46 2.09
CA ASN A 209 -14.35 2.67 3.30
C ASN A 209 -14.60 1.18 2.96
N GLY A 210 -14.64 0.31 3.94
CA GLY A 210 -14.88 -1.11 3.74
C GLY A 210 -13.58 -1.92 3.70
N ALA A 211 -13.65 -3.13 3.15
CA ALA A 211 -12.50 -4.03 3.08
C ALA A 211 -11.35 -3.43 2.26
N VAL A 212 -10.14 -3.51 2.80
CA VAL A 212 -8.91 -3.04 2.15
C VAL A 212 -8.26 -4.21 1.41
N ALA A 213 -7.85 -4.00 0.17
CA ALA A 213 -7.05 -4.98 -0.56
C ALA A 213 -5.64 -5.06 0.04
N GLU A 214 -5.13 -6.29 0.23
CA GLU A 214 -3.86 -6.58 0.89
C GLU A 214 -2.92 -7.40 0.00
N GLY A 215 -1.64 -7.49 0.40
CA GLY A 215 -0.61 -8.23 -0.34
C GLY A 215 -0.02 -7.42 -1.48
N SER A 216 0.10 -8.05 -2.65
CA SER A 216 0.81 -7.52 -3.82
C SER A 216 0.01 -6.47 -4.61
N VAL A 217 -0.52 -5.45 -3.94
CA VAL A 217 -1.39 -4.39 -4.51
C VAL A 217 -0.84 -2.99 -4.24
N GLY A 218 -1.21 -2.03 -5.09
CA GLY A 218 -0.82 -0.63 -4.92
C GLY A 218 0.69 -0.46 -4.72
N ALA A 219 1.08 0.31 -3.71
CA ALA A 219 2.48 0.54 -3.34
C ALA A 219 3.21 -0.74 -2.87
N GLY A 220 2.48 -1.80 -2.51
CA GLY A 220 3.04 -3.10 -2.12
C GLY A 220 3.34 -4.06 -3.27
N THR A 221 3.13 -3.67 -4.53
CA THR A 221 3.25 -4.57 -5.70
C THR A 221 4.65 -5.14 -5.87
N GLY A 222 5.70 -4.32 -5.77
CA GLY A 222 7.10 -4.73 -6.02
C GLY A 222 7.93 -4.99 -4.77
N THR A 223 7.35 -4.98 -3.58
CA THR A 223 8.06 -5.04 -2.30
C THR A 223 8.46 -6.44 -1.86
N VAL A 224 9.51 -6.54 -1.05
CA VAL A 224 10.05 -7.80 -0.50
C VAL A 224 10.17 -7.68 1.02
N ALA A 225 9.66 -8.65 1.78
CA ALA A 225 9.78 -8.64 3.23
C ALA A 225 10.23 -10.01 3.77
N PHE A 226 11.25 -10.01 4.63
CA PHE A 226 11.89 -11.23 5.16
C PHE A 226 12.36 -12.22 4.08
N GLY A 227 12.73 -11.73 2.89
CA GLY A 227 13.08 -12.54 1.74
C GLY A 227 11.89 -13.19 1.03
N PHE A 228 10.65 -12.97 1.49
CA PHE A 228 9.40 -13.34 0.83
C PHE A 228 8.75 -12.12 0.17
N LYS A 229 7.71 -12.35 -0.63
CA LYS A 229 6.92 -11.24 -1.18
C LYS A 229 6.26 -10.46 -0.05
N GLY A 230 6.60 -9.17 0.06
CA GLY A 230 5.95 -8.21 0.93
C GLY A 230 4.67 -7.64 0.34
N GLY A 231 4.16 -6.55 0.90
CA GLY A 231 2.94 -5.96 0.38
C GLY A 231 2.27 -4.94 1.29
N ILE A 232 1.03 -4.65 0.97
CA ILE A 232 0.12 -3.91 1.85
C ILE A 232 -0.52 -4.89 2.84
N GLY A 233 -0.58 -4.49 4.10
CA GLY A 233 -1.34 -5.22 5.12
C GLY A 233 -2.07 -4.26 6.04
N THR A 234 -3.14 -4.73 6.68
CA THR A 234 -3.93 -3.90 7.57
C THR A 234 -4.50 -4.72 8.73
N ALA A 235 -4.74 -4.07 9.85
CA ALA A 235 -5.43 -4.63 11.01
C ALA A 235 -6.04 -3.53 11.88
N SER A 236 -6.93 -3.88 12.79
CA SER A 236 -7.51 -2.94 13.74
C SER A 236 -7.72 -3.56 15.12
N ARG A 237 -7.88 -2.70 16.12
CA ARG A 237 -8.34 -3.05 17.47
C ARG A 237 -9.45 -2.11 17.91
N LYS A 238 -10.49 -2.70 18.48
CA LYS A 238 -11.61 -1.98 19.09
C LYS A 238 -11.50 -2.10 20.59
N LEU A 239 -11.29 -1.00 21.30
CA LEU A 239 -11.25 -1.00 22.75
C LEU A 239 -12.65 -1.27 23.34
N PRO A 240 -12.74 -1.99 24.48
CA PRO A 240 -13.98 -2.10 25.26
C PRO A 240 -14.50 -0.72 25.69
N GLN A 241 -15.81 -0.60 25.94
CA GLN A 241 -16.42 0.65 26.41
C GLN A 241 -15.81 1.17 27.72
N SER A 242 -15.41 0.25 28.61
CA SER A 242 -14.71 0.61 29.88
C SER A 242 -13.35 1.29 29.66
N LEU A 243 -12.79 1.19 28.45
CA LEU A 243 -11.55 1.84 28.03
C LEU A 243 -11.81 2.93 26.96
N GLY A 244 -13.05 3.45 26.88
CA GLY A 244 -13.43 4.52 25.98
C GLY A 244 -14.06 4.08 24.66
N GLY A 245 -14.04 2.78 24.32
CA GLY A 245 -14.66 2.24 23.11
C GLY A 245 -14.04 2.70 21.80
N TYR A 246 -12.82 3.23 21.81
CA TYR A 246 -12.13 3.76 20.62
C TYR A 246 -11.61 2.65 19.71
N THR A 247 -11.42 2.99 18.45
CA THR A 247 -10.83 2.12 17.43
C THR A 247 -9.43 2.63 17.07
N VAL A 248 -8.49 1.70 16.93
CA VAL A 248 -7.17 1.95 16.31
C VAL A 248 -7.06 1.05 15.11
N GLY A 249 -6.75 1.62 13.95
CA GLY A 249 -6.50 0.91 12.71
C GLY A 249 -5.09 1.18 12.20
N VAL A 250 -4.46 0.16 11.60
CA VAL A 250 -3.11 0.25 11.04
C VAL A 250 -3.11 -0.26 9.61
N LEU A 251 -2.39 0.44 8.72
CA LEU A 251 -2.03 -0.03 7.39
C LEU A 251 -0.51 0.03 7.25
N VAL A 252 0.10 -1.01 6.69
CA VAL A 252 1.55 -1.08 6.45
C VAL A 252 1.86 -1.29 4.97
N GLN A 253 3.00 -0.73 4.54
CA GLN A 253 3.71 -1.11 3.31
C GLN A 253 5.02 -1.76 3.73
N THR A 254 5.13 -3.10 3.58
CA THR A 254 6.27 -3.89 4.07
C THR A 254 7.30 -4.14 2.98
N ASN A 255 8.57 -3.81 3.26
CA ASN A 255 9.71 -4.06 2.37
C ASN A 255 11.01 -4.08 3.19
N PHE A 256 11.14 -5.02 4.12
CA PHE A 256 12.28 -5.05 5.06
C PHE A 256 12.72 -6.47 5.40
N GLY A 257 13.96 -6.60 5.89
CA GLY A 257 14.55 -7.87 6.28
C GLY A 257 14.56 -8.10 7.80
N GLY A 258 15.00 -9.30 8.18
CA GLY A 258 15.10 -9.72 9.57
C GLY A 258 15.01 -11.22 9.72
N VAL A 259 14.64 -11.67 10.92
CA VAL A 259 14.40 -13.08 11.27
C VAL A 259 12.93 -13.25 11.60
N LEU A 260 12.13 -13.60 10.60
CA LEU A 260 10.66 -13.64 10.75
C LEU A 260 10.23 -14.49 11.95
N THR A 261 9.56 -13.85 12.89
CA THR A 261 8.80 -14.52 13.94
C THR A 261 7.31 -14.25 13.75
N ILE A 262 6.48 -15.25 13.99
CA ILE A 262 5.02 -15.11 13.94
C ILE A 262 4.48 -15.53 15.31
N ASN A 263 3.99 -14.54 16.05
CA ASN A 263 3.48 -14.75 17.43
C ASN A 263 4.49 -15.50 18.32
N GLY A 264 5.80 -15.22 18.13
CA GLY A 264 6.92 -15.85 18.84
C GLY A 264 7.47 -17.13 18.23
N ALA A 265 6.79 -17.77 17.27
CA ALA A 265 7.35 -18.91 16.53
C ALA A 265 8.47 -18.46 15.58
N PRO A 266 9.64 -19.12 15.55
CA PRO A 266 10.81 -18.73 14.76
C PRO A 266 10.67 -19.18 13.28
N VAL A 267 9.66 -18.68 12.58
CA VAL A 267 9.27 -19.12 11.22
C VAL A 267 10.41 -18.93 10.22
N GLY A 268 11.12 -17.81 10.27
CA GLY A 268 12.24 -17.55 9.37
C GLY A 268 13.37 -18.56 9.53
N VAL A 269 13.68 -18.96 10.77
CA VAL A 269 14.70 -19.99 11.07
C VAL A 269 14.24 -21.35 10.57
N GLU A 270 13.01 -21.76 10.86
CA GLU A 270 12.48 -23.07 10.47
C GLU A 270 12.25 -23.21 8.95
N LEU A 271 12.02 -22.08 8.24
CA LEU A 271 11.98 -22.04 6.78
C LEU A 271 13.38 -21.91 6.15
N ASP A 272 14.44 -21.81 6.96
CA ASP A 272 15.82 -21.56 6.51
C ASP A 272 15.94 -20.29 5.63
N ARG A 273 15.19 -19.20 5.98
CA ARG A 273 15.18 -17.92 5.28
C ARG A 273 15.17 -16.77 6.28
N TYR A 274 16.35 -16.19 6.54
CA TYR A 274 16.56 -15.12 7.52
C TYR A 274 17.80 -14.28 7.19
N TYR A 275 17.84 -13.07 7.71
CA TYR A 275 18.96 -12.15 7.58
C TYR A 275 20.27 -12.77 8.14
N LEU A 276 21.38 -12.54 7.49
CA LEU A 276 22.72 -13.09 7.82
C LEU A 276 22.86 -14.62 7.67
N ARG A 277 21.83 -15.32 7.18
CA ARG A 277 21.88 -16.78 7.01
C ARG A 277 23.07 -17.24 6.19
N ASP A 278 23.30 -16.60 5.05
CA ASP A 278 24.36 -17.01 4.13
C ASP A 278 25.74 -16.62 4.66
N ASP A 279 25.86 -15.47 5.33
CA ASP A 279 27.09 -15.07 6.02
C ASP A 279 27.45 -16.06 7.14
N LEU A 280 26.48 -16.48 7.95
CA LEU A 280 26.69 -17.45 9.03
C LEU A 280 27.07 -18.84 8.50
N LYS A 281 26.49 -19.25 7.35
CA LYS A 281 26.85 -20.52 6.69
C LYS A 281 28.16 -20.43 5.91
N GLN A 282 28.54 -19.25 5.40
CA GLN A 282 29.78 -19.00 4.65
C GLN A 282 30.98 -18.72 5.54
N SER A 283 30.81 -18.38 6.82
CA SER A 283 31.94 -18.33 7.79
C SER A 283 32.75 -19.63 7.83
N ALA A 284 32.23 -20.70 7.18
CA ALA A 284 32.94 -21.94 6.87
C ALA A 284 33.65 -21.96 5.48
N ARG A 285 33.44 -20.94 4.62
CA ARG A 285 33.98 -20.88 3.25
C ARG A 285 34.29 -19.43 2.88
N ASN A 286 35.55 -19.03 2.92
CA ASN A 286 36.06 -17.70 2.56
C ASN A 286 35.55 -17.21 1.19
N GLN A 287 34.40 -16.55 1.10
CA GLN A 287 33.91 -15.87 -0.10
C GLN A 287 33.26 -14.53 0.23
N ALA A 288 33.38 -13.56 -0.70
CA ALA A 288 32.96 -12.18 -0.55
C ALA A 288 31.43 -12.01 -0.33
N ARG A 289 31.11 -11.08 0.55
CA ARG A 289 29.78 -10.66 1.00
C ARG A 289 28.89 -10.18 -0.18
N LYS A 290 27.68 -10.70 -0.31
CA LYS A 290 26.59 -10.08 -1.06
C LYS A 290 25.69 -9.33 -0.08
N ASP A 291 25.79 -8.00 -0.06
CA ASP A 291 24.92 -7.10 0.70
C ASP A 291 23.53 -7.05 0.05
N THR A 292 22.58 -7.91 0.41
CA THR A 292 21.27 -7.83 -0.26
C THR A 292 20.02 -8.10 0.57
N ASP A 293 20.10 -8.65 1.80
CA ASP A 293 18.87 -9.23 2.37
C ASP A 293 18.27 -8.51 3.60
N ALA A 294 18.86 -7.42 4.08
CA ALA A 294 18.34 -6.67 5.24
C ALA A 294 17.90 -5.25 4.93
N ASP A 295 18.44 -4.66 3.88
CA ASP A 295 18.11 -3.27 3.52
C ASP A 295 16.71 -3.22 2.93
N GLY A 296 15.87 -2.46 3.60
CA GLY A 296 14.49 -2.30 3.20
C GLY A 296 13.84 -1.18 4.00
N SER A 297 12.53 -1.07 3.95
CA SER A 297 11.79 0.00 4.60
C SER A 297 10.42 -0.49 5.03
N ILE A 298 9.82 0.15 6.01
CA ILE A 298 8.42 -0.01 6.31
C ILE A 298 7.75 1.35 6.52
N ILE A 299 6.58 1.51 5.94
CA ILE A 299 5.68 2.61 6.29
C ILE A 299 4.52 2.04 7.08
N ILE A 300 4.27 2.64 8.24
CA ILE A 300 3.18 2.28 9.15
C ILE A 300 2.25 3.49 9.28
N VAL A 301 1.03 3.39 8.82
CA VAL A 301 0.01 4.43 8.96
C VAL A 301 -1.00 4.00 10.01
N ILE A 302 -1.18 4.82 11.04
CA ILE A 302 -2.01 4.57 12.22
C ILE A 302 -3.14 5.58 12.24
N ALA A 303 -4.37 5.11 12.29
CA ALA A 303 -5.56 5.93 12.46
C ALA A 303 -6.24 5.61 13.80
N THR A 304 -6.90 6.60 14.39
CA THR A 304 -7.79 6.40 15.53
C THR A 304 -8.95 7.38 15.50
N ASP A 305 -10.10 6.97 16.04
CA ASP A 305 -11.24 7.84 16.34
C ASP A 305 -11.20 8.42 17.77
N ALA A 306 -10.15 8.13 18.52
CA ALA A 306 -9.93 8.73 19.83
C ALA A 306 -9.52 10.21 19.71
N PRO A 307 -10.04 11.11 20.55
CA PRO A 307 -9.65 12.51 20.53
C PRO A 307 -8.27 12.71 21.19
N VAL A 308 -7.21 12.59 20.39
CA VAL A 308 -5.82 12.71 20.81
C VAL A 308 -5.10 13.82 20.03
N ASP A 309 -4.23 14.54 20.74
CA ASP A 309 -3.38 15.58 20.19
C ASP A 309 -2.15 15.02 19.44
N ALA A 310 -1.45 15.88 18.70
CA ALA A 310 -0.25 15.51 17.95
C ALA A 310 0.85 14.90 18.84
N ARG A 311 1.03 15.37 20.07
CA ARG A 311 2.01 14.83 21.01
C ARG A 311 1.66 13.37 21.39
N ASN A 312 0.41 13.06 21.67
CA ASN A 312 -0.04 11.70 21.97
C ASN A 312 -0.04 10.81 20.71
N LEU A 313 -0.37 11.35 19.52
CA LEU A 313 -0.22 10.65 18.25
C LEU A 313 1.24 10.26 17.98
N ARG A 314 2.22 11.15 18.28
CA ARG A 314 3.64 10.79 18.18
C ARG A 314 4.03 9.66 19.13
N ARG A 315 3.46 9.61 20.34
CA ARG A 315 3.65 8.50 21.29
C ARG A 315 3.03 7.20 20.76
N MET A 316 1.86 7.26 20.10
CA MET A 316 1.25 6.11 19.44
C MET A 316 2.14 5.64 18.27
N ALA A 317 2.61 6.56 17.41
CA ALA A 317 3.50 6.24 16.30
C ALA A 317 4.78 5.52 16.77
N ALA A 318 5.38 5.98 17.87
CA ALA A 318 6.55 5.33 18.47
C ALA A 318 6.28 3.89 18.93
N ARG A 319 5.05 3.52 19.34
CA ARG A 319 4.67 2.16 19.74
C ARG A 319 4.55 1.21 18.55
N ALA A 320 4.36 1.71 17.35
CA ALA A 320 4.39 0.87 16.14
C ALA A 320 5.74 0.14 15.98
N MET A 321 6.84 0.76 16.42
CA MET A 321 8.16 0.11 16.42
C MET A 321 8.22 -1.12 17.33
N MET A 322 7.44 -1.15 18.42
CA MET A 322 7.33 -2.33 19.28
C MET A 322 6.58 -3.47 18.57
N GLY A 323 5.52 -3.15 17.81
CA GLY A 323 4.81 -4.11 16.95
C GLY A 323 5.70 -4.64 15.82
N LEU A 324 6.46 -3.76 15.18
CA LEU A 324 7.46 -4.13 14.17
C LEU A 324 8.51 -5.08 14.74
N ALA A 325 9.09 -4.76 15.90
CA ALA A 325 10.11 -5.59 16.55
C ALA A 325 9.62 -7.00 16.87
N ARG A 326 8.33 -7.19 17.22
CA ARG A 326 7.73 -8.50 17.49
C ARG A 326 7.75 -9.43 16.28
N THR A 327 7.82 -8.88 15.07
CA THR A 327 7.85 -9.67 13.84
C THR A 327 9.26 -10.15 13.46
N GLY A 328 10.29 -9.71 14.20
CA GLY A 328 11.69 -10.06 13.95
C GLY A 328 12.39 -9.15 12.95
N ALA A 329 11.90 -7.93 12.76
CA ALA A 329 12.54 -6.92 11.91
C ALA A 329 13.95 -6.59 12.39
N ALA A 330 14.90 -6.43 11.47
CA ALA A 330 16.30 -6.15 11.80
C ALA A 330 16.59 -4.66 12.05
N GLY A 331 15.80 -3.74 11.47
CA GLY A 331 16.06 -2.30 11.56
C GLY A 331 17.46 -1.95 11.06
N SER A 332 17.85 -2.49 9.88
CA SER A 332 19.20 -2.32 9.32
C SER A 332 19.50 -0.86 8.98
N ASN A 333 20.79 -0.55 8.78
CA ASN A 333 21.25 0.82 8.47
C ASN A 333 20.56 1.43 7.25
N GLY A 334 20.29 0.62 6.21
CA GLY A 334 19.64 1.05 4.97
C GLY A 334 18.10 1.07 5.03
N SER A 335 17.48 0.84 6.19
CA SER A 335 16.04 0.83 6.38
C SER A 335 15.47 2.24 6.56
N GLY A 336 14.32 2.52 5.93
CA GLY A 336 13.49 3.70 6.19
C GLY A 336 12.22 3.30 6.92
N ASP A 337 12.23 3.39 8.26
CA ASP A 337 11.14 2.92 9.11
C ASP A 337 10.39 4.14 9.66
N TYR A 338 9.21 4.42 9.09
CA TYR A 338 8.40 5.59 9.44
C TYR A 338 7.02 5.16 9.91
N ALA A 339 6.58 5.77 11.01
CA ALA A 339 5.21 5.65 11.48
C ALA A 339 4.51 7.02 11.42
N ILE A 340 3.35 7.06 10.75
CA ILE A 340 2.49 8.23 10.61
C ILE A 340 1.22 7.94 11.40
N ALA A 341 0.86 8.80 12.36
CA ALA A 341 -0.36 8.63 13.15
C ALA A 341 -1.27 9.86 13.01
N PHE A 342 -2.59 9.62 12.95
CA PHE A 342 -3.58 10.69 12.92
C PHE A 342 -4.87 10.30 13.66
N SER A 343 -5.64 11.33 14.08
CA SER A 343 -6.96 11.13 14.66
C SER A 343 -8.04 11.69 13.74
N THR A 344 -9.13 10.93 13.59
CA THR A 344 -10.32 11.37 12.83
C THR A 344 -11.38 12.02 13.72
N ALA A 345 -11.15 12.09 15.05
CA ALA A 345 -12.14 12.63 15.99
C ALA A 345 -12.47 14.10 15.69
N GLU A 346 -13.74 14.43 15.66
CA GLU A 346 -14.26 15.78 15.37
C GLU A 346 -13.74 16.83 16.36
N ASP A 347 -13.64 16.48 17.64
CA ASP A 347 -13.23 17.37 18.74
C ASP A 347 -11.79 17.89 18.61
N VAL A 348 -10.96 17.28 17.76
CA VAL A 348 -9.55 17.65 17.57
C VAL A 348 -9.21 18.06 16.14
N ARG A 349 -10.18 18.11 15.24
CA ARG A 349 -9.97 18.60 13.87
C ARG A 349 -9.61 20.07 13.84
N VAL A 350 -8.78 20.45 12.89
CA VAL A 350 -8.31 21.82 12.71
C VAL A 350 -8.99 22.43 11.51
N ARG A 351 -9.86 23.41 11.76
CA ARG A 351 -10.58 24.18 10.74
C ARG A 351 -10.01 25.59 10.63
N PRO A 352 -10.08 26.21 9.43
CA PRO A 352 -9.70 27.62 9.29
C PRO A 352 -10.49 28.49 10.25
N LEU A 353 -9.81 29.40 10.92
CA LEU A 353 -10.43 30.40 11.76
C LEU A 353 -10.81 31.60 10.90
N ASN A 354 -11.97 32.22 11.16
CA ASN A 354 -12.31 33.50 10.59
C ASN A 354 -11.42 34.60 11.18
N GLN A 355 -11.44 35.81 10.57
CA GLN A 355 -10.55 36.92 11.00
C GLN A 355 -10.73 37.29 12.48
N ASN A 356 -11.95 37.19 13.02
CA ASN A 356 -12.24 37.54 14.41
C ASN A 356 -11.79 36.48 15.41
N GLU A 357 -11.61 35.22 14.93
CA GLU A 357 -11.21 34.08 15.77
C GLU A 357 -9.69 33.84 15.81
N ARG A 358 -8.93 34.47 14.90
CA ARG A 358 -7.47 34.19 14.76
C ARG A 358 -6.67 34.38 16.05
N ASN A 359 -7.13 35.30 16.91
CA ASN A 359 -6.46 35.63 18.19
C ASN A 359 -7.15 34.99 19.40
N LEU A 360 -8.15 34.13 19.20
CA LEU A 360 -8.83 33.46 20.30
C LEU A 360 -8.22 32.11 20.61
N PRO A 361 -8.24 31.69 21.89
CA PRO A 361 -7.84 30.35 22.27
C PRO A 361 -8.73 29.28 21.62
N ARG A 362 -8.13 28.17 21.17
CA ARG A 362 -8.89 27.00 20.76
C ARG A 362 -9.16 26.09 21.95
N ASN A 363 -10.40 25.63 22.08
CA ASN A 363 -10.79 24.64 23.06
C ASN A 363 -10.75 23.24 22.40
N LEU A 364 -9.74 22.47 22.70
CA LEU A 364 -9.62 21.07 22.23
C LEU A 364 -10.01 20.12 23.37
N LYS A 365 -10.87 19.15 23.08
CA LYS A 365 -11.18 18.08 24.01
C LYS A 365 -10.27 16.89 23.70
N THR A 366 -9.26 16.67 24.52
CA THR A 366 -8.30 15.58 24.32
C THR A 366 -8.30 14.62 25.51
N LEU A 367 -7.93 13.37 25.25
CA LEU A 367 -7.74 12.36 26.28
C LEU A 367 -6.57 12.74 27.20
N SER A 368 -6.71 12.43 28.47
CA SER A 368 -5.59 12.51 29.44
C SER A 368 -4.48 11.52 29.07
N ASN A 369 -3.27 11.74 29.60
CA ASN A 369 -2.14 10.85 29.39
C ASN A 369 -2.41 9.41 29.84
N ASP A 370 -3.16 9.21 30.92
CA ASP A 370 -3.44 7.89 31.47
C ASP A 370 -4.43 7.11 30.56
N ALA A 371 -5.37 7.82 29.95
CA ALA A 371 -6.36 7.24 29.06
C ALA A 371 -5.80 6.74 27.72
N VAL A 372 -4.57 7.13 27.32
CA VAL A 372 -3.99 6.71 26.02
C VAL A 372 -3.25 5.36 26.07
N SER A 373 -2.98 4.81 27.27
CA SER A 373 -2.23 3.54 27.40
C SER A 373 -2.89 2.35 26.68
N PRO A 374 -4.22 2.17 26.71
CA PRO A 374 -4.88 1.12 25.92
C PRO A 374 -4.72 1.31 24.41
N LEU A 375 -4.67 2.56 23.93
CA LEU A 375 -4.41 2.88 22.51
C LEU A 375 -3.00 2.45 22.09
N PHE A 376 -2.00 2.54 22.97
CA PHE A 376 -0.64 2.05 22.69
C PHE A 376 -0.62 0.55 22.46
N MET A 377 -1.30 -0.23 23.31
CA MET A 377 -1.42 -1.68 23.12
C MET A 377 -2.13 -1.98 21.79
N ALA A 378 -3.20 -1.26 21.48
CA ALA A 378 -3.92 -1.42 20.22
C ALA A 378 -3.04 -1.17 18.99
N VAL A 379 -2.15 -0.15 19.02
CA VAL A 379 -1.16 0.11 17.96
C VAL A 379 -0.18 -1.05 17.82
N ILE A 380 0.37 -1.55 18.93
CA ILE A 380 1.36 -2.64 18.92
C ILE A 380 0.76 -3.88 18.27
N GLU A 381 -0.40 -4.33 18.73
CA GLU A 381 -1.07 -5.53 18.20
C GLU A 381 -1.54 -5.37 16.76
N SER A 382 -2.07 -4.19 16.40
CA SER A 382 -2.52 -3.94 15.02
C SER A 382 -1.33 -3.87 14.05
N THR A 383 -0.20 -3.30 14.46
CA THR A 383 1.01 -3.23 13.63
C THR A 383 1.58 -4.63 13.37
N GLU A 384 1.71 -5.44 14.42
CA GLU A 384 2.17 -6.83 14.31
C GLU A 384 1.28 -7.63 13.35
N GLU A 385 -0.04 -7.58 13.52
CA GLU A 385 -0.99 -8.32 12.69
C GLU A 385 -1.04 -7.79 11.24
N ALA A 386 -0.96 -6.48 11.02
CA ALA A 386 -0.92 -5.89 9.69
C ALA A 386 0.31 -6.37 8.89
N ILE A 387 1.47 -6.49 9.55
CA ILE A 387 2.69 -7.02 8.92
C ILE A 387 2.48 -8.48 8.53
N TYR A 388 1.91 -9.32 9.40
CA TYR A 388 1.61 -10.70 9.05
C TYR A 388 0.60 -10.79 7.90
N ASN A 389 -0.46 -9.98 7.91
CA ASN A 389 -1.44 -9.95 6.83
C ASN A 389 -0.80 -9.57 5.48
N SER A 390 0.18 -8.65 5.47
CA SER A 390 0.91 -8.30 4.24
C SER A 390 1.62 -9.49 3.61
N LEU A 391 2.20 -10.37 4.43
CA LEU A 391 2.89 -11.60 3.99
C LEU A 391 1.92 -12.71 3.60
N PHE A 392 0.88 -12.93 4.41
CA PHE A 392 -0.12 -13.98 4.17
C PHE A 392 -0.90 -13.73 2.88
N ARG A 393 -1.23 -12.47 2.60
CA ARG A 393 -2.01 -12.05 1.42
C ARG A 393 -1.18 -11.85 0.16
N ALA A 394 0.16 -11.72 0.27
CA ALA A 394 1.03 -11.54 -0.89
C ALA A 394 1.05 -12.78 -1.79
N THR A 395 1.14 -12.56 -3.08
CA THR A 395 1.30 -13.60 -4.11
C THR A 395 2.70 -13.54 -4.71
N THR A 396 3.22 -14.66 -5.19
CA THR A 396 4.50 -14.71 -5.91
C THR A 396 4.47 -13.75 -7.11
N ILE A 397 5.51 -12.93 -7.24
CA ILE A 397 5.65 -11.96 -8.32
C ILE A 397 6.99 -12.13 -9.02
N THR A 398 6.94 -12.11 -10.36
CA THR A 398 8.12 -12.04 -11.21
C THR A 398 8.20 -10.66 -11.85
N GLY A 399 9.37 -10.04 -11.78
CA GLY A 399 9.64 -8.76 -12.41
C GLY A 399 11.14 -8.51 -12.54
N LYS A 400 11.57 -7.80 -13.58
CA LYS A 400 12.97 -7.42 -13.81
C LYS A 400 13.95 -8.62 -13.78
N GLY A 401 13.49 -9.78 -14.27
CA GLY A 401 14.29 -11.01 -14.27
C GLY A 401 14.39 -11.73 -12.93
N HIS A 402 13.73 -11.25 -11.88
CA HIS A 402 13.70 -11.86 -10.56
C HIS A 402 12.32 -12.38 -10.21
N THR A 403 12.25 -13.46 -9.45
CA THR A 403 11.01 -13.98 -8.86
C THR A 403 11.12 -13.92 -7.34
N VAL A 404 10.15 -13.30 -6.70
CA VAL A 404 10.01 -13.31 -5.24
C VAL A 404 8.79 -14.14 -4.87
N GLU A 405 9.04 -15.23 -4.19
CA GLU A 405 8.00 -16.15 -3.74
C GLU A 405 7.18 -15.57 -2.59
N ALA A 406 5.90 -15.88 -2.58
CA ALA A 406 5.04 -15.64 -1.43
C ALA A 406 5.47 -16.52 -0.24
N LEU A 407 5.12 -16.11 0.97
CA LEU A 407 5.30 -16.94 2.16
C LEU A 407 4.65 -18.32 1.95
N PRO A 408 5.38 -19.45 2.12
CA PRO A 408 4.86 -20.79 1.91
C PRO A 408 3.90 -21.15 3.06
N LEU A 409 2.59 -20.90 2.86
CA LEU A 409 1.61 -20.99 3.94
C LEU A 409 1.50 -22.39 4.55
N ASP A 410 1.51 -23.44 3.74
CA ASP A 410 1.38 -24.82 4.26
C ASP A 410 2.47 -25.13 5.30
N ARG A 411 3.72 -24.86 4.94
CA ARG A 411 4.86 -25.03 5.85
C ARG A 411 4.81 -24.07 7.04
N THR A 412 4.39 -22.82 6.80
CA THR A 412 4.22 -21.82 7.87
C THR A 412 3.17 -22.30 8.87
N LEU A 413 2.02 -22.79 8.42
CA LEU A 413 0.97 -23.30 9.27
C LEU A 413 1.39 -24.57 10.03
N GLU A 414 2.20 -25.45 9.43
CA GLU A 414 2.82 -26.59 10.12
C GLU A 414 3.70 -26.12 11.29
N ILE A 415 4.54 -25.10 11.06
CA ILE A 415 5.38 -24.51 12.12
C ILE A 415 4.51 -23.95 13.23
N LEU A 416 3.46 -23.16 12.88
CA LEU A 416 2.58 -22.58 13.88
C LEU A 416 1.83 -23.64 14.71
N ARG A 417 1.43 -24.78 14.12
CA ARG A 417 0.85 -25.91 14.83
C ARG A 417 1.85 -26.57 15.77
N LYS A 418 3.09 -26.81 15.30
CA LYS A 418 4.18 -27.36 16.10
C LYS A 418 4.44 -26.52 17.35
N HIS A 419 4.31 -25.20 17.25
CA HIS A 419 4.46 -24.27 18.38
C HIS A 419 3.15 -24.05 19.18
N GLY A 420 2.07 -24.77 18.89
CA GLY A 420 0.78 -24.68 19.63
C GLY A 420 0.01 -23.39 19.43
N LEU A 421 0.31 -22.61 18.37
CA LEU A 421 -0.30 -21.30 18.12
C LEU A 421 -1.62 -21.36 17.35
N ILE A 422 -1.85 -22.44 16.63
CA ILE A 422 -3.10 -22.76 15.94
C ILE A 422 -3.46 -24.22 16.17
N SER A 423 -4.76 -24.52 16.15
CA SER A 423 -5.25 -25.89 16.36
C SER A 423 -4.82 -26.82 15.21
N ALA A 424 -4.63 -28.12 15.49
CA ALA A 424 -4.53 -29.12 14.45
C ALA A 424 -5.81 -29.11 13.60
N GLN A 425 -5.67 -29.22 12.28
CA GLN A 425 -6.82 -29.50 11.42
C GLN A 425 -7.38 -30.87 11.84
N ARG A 426 -8.67 -30.90 12.23
CA ARG A 426 -9.40 -32.16 12.46
C ARG A 426 -9.72 -32.83 11.14
#